data_774ab694c4fd00f2f74c7b92c64a2d13
#
_entry.id   774ab694c4fd00f2f74c7b92c64a2d13
#
_cell.length_a   1.000
_cell.length_b   1.000
_cell.length_c   1.000
_cell.angle_alpha   90.00
_cell.angle_beta   90.00
_cell.angle_gamma   90.00
#
_symmetry.space_group_name_H-M   'P 1'
#
loop_
_entity.id
_entity.type
_entity.pdbx_description
1 polymer ?
#
loop_
_entity_poly.entity_id
_entity_poly.type
_entity_poly.pdbx_seq_one_letter_code
_entity_poly.pdbx_strand_id
1 'polypeptide(L)'
;MKIQVVGVGLGVQDLTAQHRDIIARADVLIGGRRLLALFPDSPAEKKAIGKDIGDVIAYIRRRAARRSIVVLASGDPLFYGIGAKLAEAFGPERVVFHPNVSSVAAAFARIGQPWQEARVVSLHGKRNQSVLLELLRSEETVAVLTDPGHDPAAVARLLLDHDLDAFRMCVLEALGTASERVGWHELRRAASMKFQEPNIVVLKRRHGGPDRKRPLLLGAPDAWFDHEKGLITKAEVRAVTLSKLRLGPRHTLWDLGAGSGSVAIEAALFITAGKIIAVEKDPRRVERIKANAKRFGVENLRAVQAALPEGLAGLPRPHRVFIGGGGRDLAGIITAAARCLRPDGILVVNTVLLENLSAASETLRQLGFRTEIVQVQVLRGQEMPFSARLEALNPVWIITGVRKAEVGRRRGEV
;
A
#
# COMPACT_ATOMS: atom_id res chain seq x y z
N MET A 1 25.25 39.70 7.50
CA MET A 1 25.95 38.40 7.62
C MET A 1 24.96 37.26 7.42
N LYS A 2 25.40 36.13 6.83
CA LYS A 2 24.57 34.93 6.67
C LYS A 2 24.69 34.06 7.91
N ILE A 3 23.57 33.49 8.34
CA ILE A 3 23.53 32.51 9.43
C ILE A 3 24.04 31.15 8.87
N GLN A 4 25.07 30.58 9.49
CA GLN A 4 25.58 29.29 9.09
C GLN A 4 24.89 28.20 9.90
N VAL A 5 24.35 27.16 9.25
CA VAL A 5 23.74 26.00 9.90
C VAL A 5 24.55 24.77 9.52
N VAL A 6 25.26 24.22 10.48
CA VAL A 6 26.22 23.14 10.25
C VAL A 6 25.69 21.83 10.81
N GLY A 7 25.56 20.85 9.94
CA GLY A 7 25.32 19.45 10.32
C GLY A 7 26.56 18.84 10.97
N VAL A 8 26.41 18.35 12.18
CA VAL A 8 27.53 17.71 12.92
C VAL A 8 27.71 16.24 12.54
N GLY A 9 26.77 15.67 11.76
CA GLY A 9 26.76 14.24 11.48
C GLY A 9 26.38 13.44 12.72
N LEU A 10 27.03 12.31 12.92
CA LEU A 10 26.91 11.48 14.14
C LEU A 10 27.80 11.98 15.26
N GLY A 11 28.86 12.73 14.93
CA GLY A 11 29.80 13.28 15.87
C GLY A 11 30.90 14.12 15.20
N VAL A 12 31.87 14.60 16.01
CA VAL A 12 32.93 15.47 15.52
C VAL A 12 33.85 14.83 14.47
N GLN A 13 33.91 13.51 14.41
CA GLN A 13 34.67 12.74 13.42
C GLN A 13 34.12 12.93 11.99
N ASP A 14 32.82 13.23 11.85
CA ASP A 14 32.19 13.41 10.55
C ASP A 14 32.33 14.86 10.01
N LEU A 15 32.89 15.77 10.81
CA LEU A 15 33.09 17.15 10.38
C LEU A 15 34.21 17.24 9.34
N THR A 16 33.91 17.82 8.19
CA THR A 16 34.90 18.16 7.17
C THR A 16 35.79 19.33 7.66
N ALA A 17 36.89 19.57 6.97
CA ALA A 17 37.73 20.74 7.24
C ALA A 17 36.94 22.04 7.17
N GLN A 18 36.04 22.18 6.14
CA GLN A 18 35.18 23.32 5.99
C GLN A 18 34.24 23.51 7.17
N HIS A 19 33.62 22.44 7.68
CA HIS A 19 32.74 22.53 8.86
C HIS A 19 33.52 23.01 10.08
N ARG A 20 34.73 22.48 10.30
CA ARG A 20 35.59 22.88 11.42
C ARG A 20 35.98 24.35 11.35
N ASP A 21 36.35 24.85 10.17
CA ASP A 21 36.69 26.27 9.95
C ASP A 21 35.50 27.21 10.23
N ILE A 22 34.29 26.81 9.77
CA ILE A 22 33.08 27.62 10.01
C ILE A 22 32.80 27.68 11.53
N ILE A 23 32.88 26.57 12.22
CA ILE A 23 32.64 26.48 13.66
C ILE A 23 33.71 27.25 14.44
N ALA A 24 34.99 27.16 14.05
CA ALA A 24 36.08 27.86 14.71
C ALA A 24 36.00 29.39 14.61
N ARG A 25 35.43 29.93 13.53
CA ARG A 25 35.24 31.34 13.30
C ARG A 25 33.94 31.93 13.87
N ALA A 26 33.18 31.13 14.60
CA ALA A 26 31.90 31.55 15.17
C ALA A 26 32.13 32.45 16.40
N ASP A 27 31.43 33.56 16.48
CA ASP A 27 31.28 34.34 17.70
C ASP A 27 30.26 33.72 18.65
N VAL A 28 29.26 33.02 18.05
CA VAL A 28 28.17 32.38 18.78
C VAL A 28 27.91 30.99 18.20
N LEU A 29 27.92 29.98 19.05
CA LEU A 29 27.46 28.62 18.76
C LEU A 29 26.10 28.37 19.37
N ILE A 30 25.11 28.03 18.54
CA ILE A 30 23.75 27.68 18.96
C ILE A 30 23.52 26.23 18.68
N GLY A 31 23.00 25.47 19.64
CA GLY A 31 22.72 24.05 19.42
C GLY A 31 22.06 23.38 20.62
N GLY A 32 21.62 22.14 20.45
CA GLY A 32 21.21 21.31 21.59
C GLY A 32 22.38 21.11 22.58
N ARG A 33 22.10 20.95 23.86
CA ARG A 33 23.13 20.79 24.90
C ARG A 33 24.16 19.74 24.53
N ARG A 34 23.75 18.61 24.00
CA ARG A 34 24.62 17.51 23.55
C ARG A 34 25.58 17.96 22.43
N LEU A 35 25.11 18.72 21.45
CA LEU A 35 25.95 19.20 20.35
C LEU A 35 26.95 20.28 20.82
N LEU A 36 26.54 21.18 21.70
CA LEU A 36 27.42 22.18 22.28
C LEU A 36 28.54 21.56 23.15
N ALA A 37 28.27 20.44 23.81
CA ALA A 37 29.23 19.71 24.60
C ALA A 37 30.36 19.05 23.77
N LEU A 38 30.14 18.90 22.43
CA LEU A 38 31.19 18.41 21.52
C LEU A 38 32.31 19.43 21.26
N PHE A 39 32.11 20.69 21.64
CA PHE A 39 33.04 21.80 21.41
C PHE A 39 33.40 22.49 22.75
N PRO A 40 33.99 21.77 23.73
CA PRO A 40 34.28 22.33 25.07
C PRO A 40 35.23 23.53 25.00
N ASP A 41 36.22 23.46 24.13
CA ASP A 41 37.32 24.46 24.03
C ASP A 41 37.00 25.63 23.07
N SER A 42 35.80 25.66 22.50
CA SER A 42 35.43 26.80 21.63
C SER A 42 35.28 28.07 22.41
N PRO A 43 35.92 29.19 21.99
CA PRO A 43 35.79 30.49 22.62
C PRO A 43 34.46 31.17 22.35
N ALA A 44 33.67 30.63 21.43
CA ALA A 44 32.37 31.19 21.05
C ALA A 44 31.36 31.19 22.22
N GLU A 45 30.55 32.21 22.30
CA GLU A 45 29.40 32.23 23.21
C GLU A 45 28.48 31.05 22.91
N LYS A 46 28.15 30.23 23.90
CA LYS A 46 27.27 29.07 23.70
C LYS A 46 25.83 29.35 24.09
N LYS A 47 24.91 29.21 23.16
CA LYS A 47 23.46 29.35 23.40
C LYS A 47 22.75 28.02 23.15
N ALA A 48 22.23 27.40 24.24
CA ALA A 48 21.47 26.17 24.13
C ALA A 48 20.07 26.42 23.54
N ILE A 49 19.64 25.53 22.67
CA ILE A 49 18.27 25.48 22.15
C ILE A 49 17.39 24.87 23.25
N GLY A 50 16.38 25.65 23.68
CA GLY A 50 15.36 25.24 24.62
C GLY A 50 14.17 24.56 23.96
N LYS A 51 13.05 24.47 24.69
CA LYS A 51 11.79 23.93 24.19
C LYS A 51 11.15 24.82 23.13
N ASP A 52 11.33 26.14 23.23
CA ASP A 52 10.79 27.11 22.29
C ASP A 52 11.87 27.56 21.31
N ILE A 53 11.67 27.30 20.03
CA ILE A 53 12.53 27.76 18.94
C ILE A 53 12.41 29.29 18.72
N GLY A 54 11.29 29.89 19.11
CA GLY A 54 11.05 31.33 19.02
C GLY A 54 12.10 32.13 19.76
N ASP A 55 12.54 31.66 20.93
CA ASP A 55 13.61 32.30 21.72
C ASP A 55 14.92 32.32 20.95
N VAL A 56 15.24 31.25 20.23
CA VAL A 56 16.47 31.16 19.42
C VAL A 56 16.37 32.09 18.22
N ILE A 57 15.23 32.15 17.55
CA ILE A 57 15.00 33.07 16.42
C ILE A 57 15.12 34.51 16.88
N ALA A 58 14.50 34.88 18.00
CA ALA A 58 14.60 36.23 18.56
C ALA A 58 16.05 36.56 18.97
N TYR A 59 16.79 35.62 19.54
CA TYR A 59 18.19 35.80 19.89
C TYR A 59 19.05 36.04 18.64
N ILE A 60 18.87 35.26 17.57
CA ILE A 60 19.59 35.39 16.31
C ILE A 60 19.28 36.78 15.68
N ARG A 61 17.99 37.17 15.61
CA ARG A 61 17.60 38.49 15.04
C ARG A 61 18.32 39.68 15.67
N ARG A 62 18.52 39.63 16.99
CA ARG A 62 19.19 40.73 17.71
C ARG A 62 20.70 40.80 17.46
N ARG A 63 21.34 39.67 17.08
CA ARG A 63 22.80 39.59 17.05
C ARG A 63 23.42 39.34 15.66
N ALA A 64 22.67 38.82 14.70
CA ALA A 64 23.17 38.42 13.38
C ALA A 64 23.77 39.58 12.55
N ALA A 65 23.44 40.83 12.87
CA ALA A 65 24.05 41.99 12.20
C ALA A 65 25.51 42.24 12.58
N ARG A 66 25.92 41.79 13.81
CA ARG A 66 27.23 42.16 14.40
C ARG A 66 28.08 40.96 14.78
N ARG A 67 27.53 39.73 14.75
CA ARG A 67 28.15 38.51 15.21
C ARG A 67 28.05 37.41 14.16
N SER A 68 29.10 36.61 14.02
CA SER A 68 29.11 35.38 13.26
C SER A 68 28.35 34.29 14.03
N ILE A 69 27.20 33.87 13.55
CA ILE A 69 26.35 32.89 14.21
C ILE A 69 26.41 31.57 13.45
N VAL A 70 26.76 30.53 14.18
CA VAL A 70 26.71 29.13 13.71
C VAL A 70 25.70 28.36 14.53
N VAL A 71 24.73 27.73 13.83
CA VAL A 71 23.75 26.85 14.44
C VAL A 71 24.15 25.41 14.15
N LEU A 72 24.34 24.62 15.20
CA LEU A 72 24.70 23.20 15.11
C LEU A 72 23.42 22.37 15.01
N ALA A 73 23.34 21.50 14.01
CA ALA A 73 22.27 20.56 13.82
C ALA A 73 22.80 19.11 13.88
N SER A 74 22.00 18.19 14.36
CA SER A 74 22.31 16.74 14.28
C SER A 74 22.11 16.27 12.84
N GLY A 75 23.02 15.48 12.29
CA GLY A 75 22.92 14.96 10.93
C GLY A 75 22.88 16.08 9.87
N ASP A 76 21.87 16.03 9.01
CA ASP A 76 21.60 17.07 7.99
C ASP A 76 20.64 18.13 8.55
N PRO A 77 20.99 19.44 8.45
CA PRO A 77 20.15 20.52 8.97
C PRO A 77 18.73 20.60 8.41
N LEU A 78 18.52 20.20 7.17
CA LEU A 78 17.23 20.27 6.49
C LEU A 78 16.43 18.98 6.60
N PHE A 79 17.05 17.90 7.07
CA PHE A 79 16.37 16.62 7.21
C PHE A 79 15.77 16.45 8.62
N TYR A 80 14.48 16.78 8.78
CA TYR A 80 13.79 16.82 10.08
C TYR A 80 14.49 17.67 11.16
N GLY A 81 15.35 18.59 10.73
CA GLY A 81 16.18 19.42 11.58
C GLY A 81 15.65 20.84 11.78
N ILE A 82 16.43 21.64 12.52
CA ILE A 82 16.12 23.04 12.79
C ILE A 82 16.17 23.92 11.55
N GLY A 83 16.84 23.48 10.48
CA GLY A 83 17.11 24.27 9.28
C GLY A 83 15.87 24.79 8.60
N ALA A 84 14.81 23.97 8.47
CA ALA A 84 13.56 24.40 7.85
C ALA A 84 12.91 25.61 8.59
N LYS A 85 12.91 25.58 9.94
CA LYS A 85 12.38 26.67 10.75
C LYS A 85 13.22 27.95 10.65
N LEU A 86 14.54 27.80 10.49
CA LEU A 86 15.44 28.94 10.29
C LEU A 86 15.28 29.55 8.89
N ALA A 87 15.12 28.74 7.85
CA ALA A 87 14.82 29.16 6.50
C ALA A 87 13.50 29.97 6.44
N GLU A 88 12.47 29.45 7.11
CA GLU A 88 11.17 30.15 7.22
C GLU A 88 11.26 31.49 7.95
N ALA A 89 12.02 31.55 9.05
CA ALA A 89 12.11 32.74 9.90
C ALA A 89 12.99 33.86 9.34
N PHE A 90 14.02 33.54 8.54
CA PHE A 90 15.03 34.49 8.06
C PHE A 90 15.06 34.64 6.54
N GLY A 91 14.43 33.76 5.78
CA GLY A 91 14.56 33.66 4.33
C GLY A 91 15.77 32.79 3.91
N PRO A 92 15.61 32.00 2.83
CA PRO A 92 16.66 31.07 2.39
C PRO A 92 17.95 31.80 1.96
N GLU A 93 17.88 33.02 1.54
CA GLU A 93 19.03 33.86 1.12
C GLU A 93 19.92 34.28 2.30
N ARG A 94 19.41 34.29 3.53
CA ARG A 94 20.13 34.66 4.75
C ARG A 94 20.67 33.51 5.55
N VAL A 95 20.36 32.26 5.15
CA VAL A 95 20.80 31.06 5.84
C VAL A 95 21.61 30.20 4.87
N VAL A 96 22.78 29.74 5.31
CA VAL A 96 23.62 28.80 4.54
C VAL A 96 23.63 27.46 5.27
N PHE A 97 23.27 26.41 4.57
CA PHE A 97 23.23 25.07 5.11
C PHE A 97 24.46 24.27 4.68
N HIS A 98 25.08 23.62 5.65
CA HIS A 98 26.22 22.71 5.45
C HIS A 98 25.76 21.31 5.84
N PRO A 99 25.35 20.45 4.89
CA PRO A 99 24.82 19.12 5.18
C PRO A 99 25.91 18.18 5.70
N ASN A 100 25.49 17.16 6.44
CA ASN A 100 26.36 16.07 6.87
C ASN A 100 25.57 14.78 6.93
N VAL A 101 26.22 13.67 7.27
CA VAL A 101 25.61 12.33 7.34
C VAL A 101 24.43 12.35 8.31
N SER A 102 23.23 11.99 7.80
CA SER A 102 22.04 11.83 8.64
C SER A 102 22.07 10.48 9.36
N SER A 103 21.35 10.38 10.49
CA SER A 103 21.16 9.10 11.19
C SER A 103 20.50 8.04 10.32
N VAL A 104 19.66 8.43 9.35
CA VAL A 104 19.05 7.50 8.39
C VAL A 104 20.09 6.93 7.44
N ALA A 105 20.90 7.78 6.80
CA ALA A 105 21.97 7.30 5.90
C ALA A 105 22.95 6.39 6.63
N ALA A 106 23.33 6.77 7.86
CA ALA A 106 24.19 5.95 8.71
C ALA A 106 23.55 4.60 9.08
N ALA A 107 22.26 4.61 9.43
CA ALA A 107 21.55 3.37 9.77
C ALA A 107 21.53 2.39 8.60
N PHE A 108 21.21 2.85 7.39
CA PHE A 108 21.22 1.99 6.22
C PHE A 108 22.61 1.49 5.82
N ALA A 109 23.65 2.32 6.02
CA ALA A 109 25.04 1.89 5.85
C ALA A 109 25.41 0.78 6.83
N ARG A 110 24.97 0.85 8.11
CA ARG A 110 25.25 -0.18 9.12
C ARG A 110 24.55 -1.50 8.85
N ILE A 111 23.34 -1.46 8.28
CA ILE A 111 22.62 -2.69 7.94
C ILE A 111 22.93 -3.21 6.52
N GLY A 112 23.80 -2.51 5.78
CA GLY A 112 24.25 -2.91 4.45
C GLY A 112 23.13 -2.94 3.39
N GLN A 113 22.20 -1.97 3.44
CA GLN A 113 21.05 -1.95 2.53
C GLN A 113 20.91 -0.60 1.83
N PRO A 114 20.48 -0.59 0.55
CA PRO A 114 20.09 0.64 -0.12
C PRO A 114 18.81 1.22 0.51
N TRP A 115 18.68 2.55 0.48
CA TRP A 115 17.57 3.25 1.14
C TRP A 115 16.77 4.20 0.21
N GLN A 116 17.03 4.16 -1.11
CA GLN A 116 16.32 4.99 -2.07
C GLN A 116 14.81 4.71 -2.11
N GLU A 117 14.39 3.49 -1.77
CA GLU A 117 12.97 3.11 -1.70
C GLU A 117 12.40 3.15 -0.28
N ALA A 118 13.23 3.47 0.72
CA ALA A 118 12.78 3.55 2.09
C ALA A 118 12.01 4.85 2.35
N ARG A 119 10.88 4.75 3.03
CA ARG A 119 10.19 5.93 3.57
C ARG A 119 10.75 6.30 4.93
N VAL A 120 10.78 7.59 5.21
CA VAL A 120 11.24 8.09 6.50
C VAL A 120 10.12 8.85 7.19
N VAL A 121 9.90 8.53 8.46
CA VAL A 121 8.94 9.23 9.30
C VAL A 121 9.60 9.63 10.61
N SER A 122 9.32 10.85 11.09
CA SER A 122 9.75 11.30 12.41
C SER A 122 8.56 11.26 13.36
N LEU A 123 8.69 10.62 14.50
CA LEU A 123 7.66 10.57 15.53
C LEU A 123 7.67 11.79 16.46
N HIS A 124 8.59 12.75 16.25
CA HIS A 124 8.56 14.03 16.95
C HIS A 124 7.28 14.79 16.62
N GLY A 125 6.29 14.77 17.54
CA GLY A 125 5.01 15.45 17.41
C GLY A 125 3.78 14.54 17.37
N LYS A 126 2.64 15.06 17.84
CA LYS A 126 1.42 14.28 18.18
C LYS A 126 0.67 13.59 17.01
N ARG A 127 0.95 13.95 15.74
CA ARG A 127 0.19 13.43 14.56
C ARG A 127 0.91 12.35 13.76
N ASN A 128 2.10 11.97 14.13
CA ASN A 128 2.96 11.18 13.24
C ASN A 128 2.79 9.66 13.39
N GLN A 129 2.08 9.18 14.41
CA GLN A 129 1.75 7.75 14.55
C GLN A 129 0.80 7.27 13.44
N SER A 130 -0.22 8.05 13.09
CA SER A 130 -1.15 7.71 12.00
C SER A 130 -0.43 7.66 10.65
N VAL A 131 0.52 8.57 10.41
CA VAL A 131 1.36 8.56 9.20
C VAL A 131 2.24 7.31 9.15
N LEU A 132 2.84 6.91 10.28
CA LEU A 132 3.60 5.66 10.36
C LEU A 132 2.74 4.45 10.02
N LEU A 133 1.54 4.34 10.61
CA LEU A 133 0.61 3.23 10.35
C LEU A 133 0.15 3.19 8.89
N GLU A 134 -0.08 4.35 8.28
CA GLU A 134 -0.43 4.45 6.87
C GLU A 134 0.72 3.97 5.96
N LEU A 135 1.94 4.47 6.19
CA LEU A 135 3.13 4.03 5.46
C LEU A 135 3.35 2.51 5.57
N LEU A 136 3.17 1.94 6.76
CA LEU A 136 3.37 0.50 6.97
C LEU A 136 2.34 -0.38 6.26
N ARG A 137 1.23 0.16 5.77
CA ARG A 137 0.28 -0.60 4.94
C ARG A 137 0.79 -0.84 3.53
N SER A 138 1.54 0.09 2.97
CA SER A 138 2.01 0.08 1.57
C SER A 138 3.50 -0.17 1.40
N GLU A 139 4.33 0.27 2.34
CA GLU A 139 5.78 0.31 2.19
C GLU A 139 6.48 -0.95 2.72
N GLU A 140 7.57 -1.33 2.08
CA GLU A 140 8.40 -2.48 2.49
C GLU A 140 9.39 -2.13 3.59
N THR A 141 9.90 -0.89 3.55
CA THR A 141 10.95 -0.42 4.46
C THR A 141 10.63 0.99 4.92
N VAL A 142 10.54 1.17 6.23
CA VAL A 142 10.28 2.47 6.86
C VAL A 142 11.34 2.73 7.93
N ALA A 143 12.06 3.87 7.80
CA ALA A 143 12.93 4.37 8.86
C ALA A 143 12.16 5.33 9.76
N VAL A 144 12.26 5.15 11.07
CA VAL A 144 11.53 5.89 12.09
C VAL A 144 12.51 6.64 12.98
N LEU A 145 12.44 7.96 12.94
CA LEU A 145 13.13 8.82 13.92
C LEU A 145 12.28 8.88 15.19
N THR A 146 12.84 8.32 16.24
CA THR A 146 12.21 8.15 17.56
C THR A 146 12.40 9.37 18.45
N ASP A 147 11.59 9.47 19.50
CA ASP A 147 11.75 10.42 20.60
C ASP A 147 11.52 9.71 21.96
N PRO A 148 11.79 10.35 23.11
CA PRO A 148 11.60 9.71 24.42
C PRO A 148 10.18 9.23 24.72
N GLY A 149 9.16 9.81 24.05
CA GLY A 149 7.76 9.37 24.18
C GLY A 149 7.37 8.24 23.20
N HIS A 150 8.19 8.04 22.19
CA HIS A 150 8.01 7.04 21.13
C HIS A 150 9.31 6.29 20.90
N ASP A 151 9.78 5.63 21.95
CA ASP A 151 10.96 4.79 21.92
C ASP A 151 10.73 3.52 21.05
N PRO A 152 11.78 2.75 20.73
CA PRO A 152 11.60 1.56 19.91
C PRO A 152 10.59 0.54 20.48
N ALA A 153 10.49 0.43 21.82
CA ALA A 153 9.53 -0.46 22.45
C ALA A 153 8.08 0.04 22.27
N ALA A 154 7.86 1.35 22.36
CA ALA A 154 6.55 1.96 22.06
C ALA A 154 6.17 1.79 20.60
N VAL A 155 7.11 1.93 19.66
CA VAL A 155 6.87 1.66 18.24
C VAL A 155 6.50 0.19 18.05
N ALA A 156 7.19 -0.75 18.69
CA ALA A 156 6.85 -2.17 18.58
C ALA A 156 5.44 -2.49 19.10
N ARG A 157 5.05 -1.92 20.25
CA ARG A 157 3.67 -2.04 20.80
C ARG A 157 2.65 -1.48 19.83
N LEU A 158 2.87 -0.28 19.30
CA LEU A 158 1.98 0.36 18.34
C LEU A 158 1.71 -0.55 17.12
N LEU A 159 2.75 -1.20 16.58
CA LEU A 159 2.59 -2.11 15.45
C LEU A 159 1.77 -3.35 15.84
N LEU A 160 2.02 -3.94 17.01
CA LEU A 160 1.29 -5.12 17.50
C LEU A 160 -0.19 -4.80 17.76
N ASP A 161 -0.49 -3.64 18.32
CA ASP A 161 -1.85 -3.18 18.62
C ASP A 161 -2.69 -2.94 17.34
N HIS A 162 -2.01 -2.83 16.17
CA HIS A 162 -2.64 -2.62 14.86
C HIS A 162 -2.45 -3.80 13.90
N ASP A 163 -2.15 -5.00 14.40
CA ASP A 163 -1.96 -6.24 13.61
C ASP A 163 -0.90 -6.12 12.50
N LEU A 164 0.14 -5.30 12.73
CA LEU A 164 1.27 -5.10 11.80
C LEU A 164 2.48 -5.96 12.18
N ASP A 165 2.26 -7.23 12.56
CA ASP A 165 3.29 -8.16 13.02
C ASP A 165 4.19 -8.72 11.89
N ALA A 166 3.86 -8.41 10.63
CA ALA A 166 4.66 -8.81 9.47
C ALA A 166 6.01 -8.08 9.34
N PHE A 167 6.37 -7.19 10.27
CA PHE A 167 7.63 -6.47 10.22
C PHE A 167 8.67 -7.05 11.17
N ARG A 168 9.94 -6.92 10.78
CA ARG A 168 11.09 -7.00 11.68
C ARG A 168 11.56 -5.59 11.98
N MET A 169 12.07 -5.40 13.18
CA MET A 169 12.58 -4.13 13.67
C MET A 169 14.09 -4.20 13.85
N CYS A 170 14.84 -3.38 13.15
CA CYS A 170 16.21 -3.10 13.47
C CYS A 170 16.28 -1.85 14.33
N VAL A 171 16.90 -1.95 15.51
CA VAL A 171 17.16 -0.80 16.38
C VAL A 171 18.64 -0.50 16.31
N LEU A 172 18.97 0.76 16.01
CA LEU A 172 20.33 1.26 15.96
C LEU A 172 20.47 2.32 17.05
N GLU A 173 21.28 2.02 18.04
CA GLU A 173 21.46 2.82 19.26
C GLU A 173 22.81 3.53 19.22
N ALA A 174 22.86 4.76 19.69
CA ALA A 174 24.07 5.55 19.89
C ALA A 174 25.04 5.56 18.70
N LEU A 175 24.48 5.65 17.47
CA LEU A 175 25.25 5.62 16.22
C LEU A 175 26.44 6.60 16.26
N GLY A 176 27.60 6.16 15.78
CA GLY A 176 28.82 6.94 15.71
C GLY A 176 29.58 7.08 17.06
N THR A 177 29.15 6.38 18.11
CA THR A 177 29.83 6.37 19.42
C THR A 177 30.42 5.02 19.74
N ALA A 178 31.24 4.96 20.77
CA ALA A 178 31.82 3.69 21.26
C ALA A 178 30.76 2.71 21.82
N SER A 179 29.58 3.20 22.16
CA SER A 179 28.42 2.41 22.62
C SER A 179 27.41 2.08 21.50
N GLU A 180 27.80 2.25 20.24
CA GLU A 180 26.95 1.90 19.10
C GLU A 180 26.50 0.44 19.15
N ARG A 181 25.20 0.22 18.98
CA ARG A 181 24.62 -1.12 18.89
C ARG A 181 23.66 -1.19 17.72
N VAL A 182 23.68 -2.31 17.00
CA VAL A 182 22.76 -2.59 15.90
C VAL A 182 22.15 -3.96 16.13
N GLY A 183 20.84 -4.04 16.23
CA GLY A 183 20.17 -5.30 16.50
C GLY A 183 18.83 -5.45 15.78
N TRP A 184 18.62 -6.64 15.18
CA TRP A 184 17.33 -7.03 14.63
C TRP A 184 16.49 -7.74 15.69
N HIS A 185 15.26 -7.30 15.86
CA HIS A 185 14.35 -7.80 16.88
C HIS A 185 12.99 -8.19 16.26
N GLU A 186 12.39 -9.21 16.88
CA GLU A 186 10.98 -9.50 16.69
C GLU A 186 10.15 -8.46 17.47
N LEU A 187 9.03 -7.99 16.92
CA LEU A 187 8.23 -6.94 17.55
C LEU A 187 7.79 -7.30 18.97
N ARG A 188 7.35 -8.54 19.20
CA ARG A 188 6.95 -9.01 20.55
C ARG A 188 8.09 -8.92 21.56
N ARG A 189 9.33 -9.20 21.14
CA ARG A 189 10.50 -9.06 21.99
C ARG A 189 10.86 -7.60 22.19
N ALA A 190 10.91 -6.81 21.12
CA ALA A 190 11.24 -5.38 21.18
C ALA A 190 10.28 -4.60 22.10
N ALA A 191 9.00 -4.95 22.11
CA ALA A 191 7.96 -4.30 22.93
C ALA A 191 8.24 -4.31 24.44
N SER A 192 9.06 -5.25 24.92
CA SER A 192 9.45 -5.41 26.34
C SER A 192 10.91 -5.02 26.63
N MET A 193 11.68 -4.61 25.63
CA MET A 193 13.10 -4.23 25.80
C MET A 193 13.25 -2.75 26.16
N LYS A 194 14.41 -2.41 26.72
CA LYS A 194 14.87 -1.04 26.89
C LYS A 194 15.98 -0.77 25.90
N PHE A 195 15.96 0.39 25.28
CA PHE A 195 16.93 0.82 24.28
C PHE A 195 17.62 2.12 24.71
N GLN A 196 18.89 2.25 24.36
CA GLN A 196 19.68 3.44 24.65
C GLN A 196 19.33 4.59 23.67
N GLU A 197 19.31 5.81 24.17
CA GLU A 197 19.19 7.02 23.35
C GLU A 197 20.57 7.60 22.99
N PRO A 198 20.71 8.28 21.83
CA PRO A 198 19.74 8.38 20.76
C PRO A 198 19.62 7.09 19.96
N ASN A 199 18.45 6.82 19.42
CA ASN A 199 18.26 5.65 18.58
C ASN A 199 17.42 5.98 17.33
N ILE A 200 17.49 5.07 16.36
CA ILE A 200 16.67 5.08 15.14
C ILE A 200 16.19 3.65 14.89
N VAL A 201 14.98 3.54 14.36
CA VAL A 201 14.38 2.25 14.03
C VAL A 201 14.27 2.10 12.53
N VAL A 202 14.63 0.94 11.99
CA VAL A 202 14.32 0.54 10.63
C VAL A 202 13.36 -0.65 10.70
N LEU A 203 12.16 -0.42 10.22
CA LEU A 203 11.12 -1.44 10.06
C LEU A 203 11.24 -2.03 8.67
N LYS A 204 11.40 -3.33 8.58
CA LYS A 204 11.45 -4.04 7.31
C LYS A 204 10.43 -5.15 7.29
N ARG A 205 9.60 -5.17 6.25
CA ARG A 205 8.61 -6.23 6.06
C ARG A 205 9.32 -7.56 5.80
N ARG A 206 8.84 -8.64 6.39
CA ARG A 206 9.38 -9.98 6.17
C ARG A 206 9.03 -10.45 4.76
N HIS A 207 10.04 -10.84 3.99
CA HIS A 207 9.80 -11.55 2.75
C HIS A 207 9.31 -12.97 3.09
N GLY A 208 8.12 -13.34 2.62
CA GLY A 208 7.57 -14.68 2.82
C GLY A 208 6.63 -14.86 4.00
N GLY A 209 6.20 -13.80 4.66
CA GLY A 209 5.09 -13.88 5.60
C GLY A 209 3.78 -14.19 4.86
N PRO A 210 2.87 -15.06 5.42
CA PRO A 210 1.68 -15.55 4.72
C PRO A 210 0.63 -14.49 4.39
N ASP A 211 0.76 -13.22 4.81
CA ASP A 211 -0.36 -12.27 4.78
C ASP A 211 -0.03 -10.86 4.26
N ARG A 212 0.68 -10.74 3.13
CA ARG A 212 0.56 -9.50 2.38
C ARG A 212 -0.78 -9.52 1.64
N LYS A 213 -1.81 -8.86 2.19
CA LYS A 213 -3.04 -8.60 1.42
C LYS A 213 -2.63 -7.87 0.15
N ARG A 214 -2.84 -8.48 -1.00
CA ARG A 214 -2.62 -7.82 -2.28
C ARG A 214 -3.60 -6.67 -2.41
N PRO A 215 -3.20 -5.53 -2.99
CA PRO A 215 -4.18 -4.47 -3.25
C PRO A 215 -5.25 -5.00 -4.20
N LEU A 216 -6.50 -4.75 -3.85
CA LEU A 216 -7.63 -5.09 -4.69
C LEU A 216 -7.73 -4.04 -5.80
N LEU A 217 -7.46 -4.44 -7.04
CA LEU A 217 -7.42 -3.57 -8.21
C LEU A 217 -8.30 -4.14 -9.32
N LEU A 218 -8.89 -3.27 -10.13
CA LEU A 218 -9.55 -3.67 -11.37
C LEU A 218 -8.48 -4.06 -12.40
N GLY A 219 -8.57 -5.28 -12.95
CA GLY A 219 -7.56 -5.79 -13.87
C GLY A 219 -6.23 -6.13 -13.18
N ALA A 220 -6.27 -6.58 -11.92
CA ALA A 220 -5.07 -7.02 -11.21
C ALA A 220 -4.28 -8.07 -12.02
N PRO A 221 -2.93 -8.05 -12.00
CA PRO A 221 -2.12 -9.00 -12.75
C PRO A 221 -2.52 -10.45 -12.50
N ASP A 222 -2.65 -11.25 -13.56
CA ASP A 222 -3.05 -12.67 -13.46
C ASP A 222 -2.12 -13.46 -12.51
N ALA A 223 -0.82 -13.13 -12.49
CA ALA A 223 0.18 -13.74 -11.61
C ALA A 223 -0.05 -13.49 -10.11
N TRP A 224 -0.94 -12.58 -9.75
CA TRP A 224 -1.28 -12.35 -8.34
C TRP A 224 -2.26 -13.39 -7.78
N PHE A 225 -2.99 -14.07 -8.65
CA PHE A 225 -3.92 -15.14 -8.29
C PHE A 225 -3.23 -16.48 -8.38
N ASP A 226 -3.52 -17.37 -7.43
CA ASP A 226 -3.22 -18.77 -7.59
C ASP A 226 -4.23 -19.38 -8.58
N HIS A 227 -3.74 -19.96 -9.67
CA HIS A 227 -4.56 -20.56 -10.71
C HIS A 227 -3.86 -21.75 -11.35
N GLU A 228 -4.64 -22.68 -11.92
CA GLU A 228 -4.12 -23.88 -12.56
C GLU A 228 -3.78 -23.58 -14.03
N LYS A 229 -2.51 -23.80 -14.44
CA LYS A 229 -2.05 -23.79 -15.84
C LYS A 229 -2.66 -22.68 -16.73
N GLY A 230 -2.79 -21.46 -16.20
CA GLY A 230 -3.36 -20.33 -16.94
C GLY A 230 -4.88 -20.31 -17.05
N LEU A 231 -5.60 -21.22 -16.35
CA LEU A 231 -7.06 -21.22 -16.25
C LEU A 231 -7.53 -20.09 -15.33
N ILE A 232 -7.53 -18.90 -15.88
CA ILE A 232 -8.00 -17.66 -15.25
C ILE A 232 -8.58 -16.75 -16.32
N THR A 233 -9.65 -16.06 -16.01
CA THR A 233 -10.13 -14.94 -16.84
C THR A 233 -9.07 -13.85 -16.86
N LYS A 234 -8.50 -13.53 -18.02
CA LYS A 234 -7.40 -12.60 -18.17
C LYS A 234 -7.78 -11.20 -17.69
N ALA A 235 -6.79 -10.44 -17.19
CA ALA A 235 -7.01 -9.14 -16.57
C ALA A 235 -7.87 -8.20 -17.41
N GLU A 236 -7.60 -8.09 -18.69
CA GLU A 236 -8.30 -7.23 -19.64
C GLU A 236 -9.76 -7.71 -19.86
N VAL A 237 -9.94 -9.02 -20.02
CA VAL A 237 -11.27 -9.63 -20.16
C VAL A 237 -12.06 -9.49 -18.87
N ARG A 238 -11.42 -9.64 -17.72
CA ARG A 238 -12.03 -9.49 -16.39
C ARG A 238 -12.55 -8.07 -16.17
N ALA A 239 -11.75 -7.06 -16.53
CA ALA A 239 -12.15 -5.65 -16.44
C ALA A 239 -13.39 -5.36 -17.29
N VAL A 240 -13.43 -5.84 -18.54
CA VAL A 240 -14.61 -5.69 -19.42
C VAL A 240 -15.82 -6.45 -18.86
N THR A 241 -15.62 -7.68 -18.36
CA THR A 241 -16.69 -8.49 -17.74
C THR A 241 -17.34 -7.77 -16.56
N LEU A 242 -16.51 -7.21 -15.66
CA LEU A 242 -16.98 -6.46 -14.48
C LEU A 242 -17.74 -5.19 -14.89
N SER A 243 -17.30 -4.49 -15.94
CA SER A 243 -18.02 -3.37 -16.52
C SER A 243 -19.43 -3.77 -17.03
N LYS A 244 -19.53 -4.94 -17.70
CA LYS A 244 -20.83 -5.45 -18.20
C LYS A 244 -21.79 -5.91 -17.10
N LEU A 245 -21.26 -6.34 -15.95
CA LEU A 245 -22.06 -6.70 -14.78
C LEU A 245 -22.73 -5.50 -14.10
N ARG A 246 -22.24 -4.26 -14.30
CA ARG A 246 -22.78 -3.03 -13.69
C ARG A 246 -23.05 -3.22 -12.20
N LEU A 247 -22.00 -3.56 -11.48
CA LEU A 247 -22.05 -3.87 -10.06
C LEU A 247 -22.34 -2.63 -9.21
N GLY A 248 -23.02 -2.84 -8.10
CA GLY A 248 -23.31 -1.80 -7.11
C GLY A 248 -23.04 -2.29 -5.68
N PRO A 249 -22.87 -1.36 -4.71
CA PRO A 249 -22.39 -1.66 -3.37
C PRO A 249 -23.17 -2.75 -2.61
N ARG A 250 -24.48 -2.84 -2.80
CA ARG A 250 -25.37 -3.78 -2.09
C ARG A 250 -25.81 -4.98 -2.94
N HIS A 251 -25.20 -5.19 -4.10
CA HIS A 251 -25.58 -6.30 -4.96
C HIS A 251 -25.19 -7.65 -4.36
N THR A 252 -25.94 -8.68 -4.72
CA THR A 252 -25.54 -10.07 -4.60
C THR A 252 -25.09 -10.55 -5.97
N LEU A 253 -23.82 -10.98 -6.07
CA LEU A 253 -23.24 -11.59 -7.27
C LEU A 253 -23.16 -13.09 -7.11
N TRP A 254 -23.52 -13.83 -8.15
CA TRP A 254 -23.10 -15.22 -8.33
C TRP A 254 -22.01 -15.29 -9.40
N ASP A 255 -20.89 -15.94 -9.06
CA ASP A 255 -19.82 -16.33 -9.99
C ASP A 255 -19.90 -17.84 -10.16
N LEU A 256 -20.39 -18.29 -11.31
CA LEU A 256 -20.71 -19.69 -11.61
C LEU A 256 -19.60 -20.30 -12.47
N GLY A 257 -18.96 -21.36 -11.95
CA GLY A 257 -17.74 -21.91 -12.50
C GLY A 257 -16.54 -21.01 -12.19
N ALA A 258 -16.42 -20.61 -10.94
CA ALA A 258 -15.55 -19.51 -10.51
C ALA A 258 -14.04 -19.78 -10.71
N GLY A 259 -13.61 -21.04 -10.86
CA GLY A 259 -12.22 -21.42 -11.13
C GLY A 259 -11.23 -20.91 -10.08
N SER A 260 -10.47 -19.87 -10.40
CA SER A 260 -9.56 -19.20 -9.46
C SER A 260 -10.25 -18.17 -8.55
N GLY A 261 -11.51 -17.82 -8.81
CA GLY A 261 -12.26 -16.79 -8.13
C GLY A 261 -11.87 -15.34 -8.52
N SER A 262 -11.09 -15.16 -9.57
CA SER A 262 -10.55 -13.84 -9.92
C SER A 262 -11.62 -12.79 -10.23
N VAL A 263 -12.72 -13.17 -10.91
CA VAL A 263 -13.85 -12.26 -11.19
C VAL A 263 -14.59 -11.94 -9.89
N ALA A 264 -14.90 -12.95 -9.08
CA ALA A 264 -15.54 -12.79 -7.77
C ALA A 264 -14.73 -11.87 -6.84
N ILE A 265 -13.40 -12.03 -6.80
CA ILE A 265 -12.52 -11.23 -5.95
C ILE A 265 -12.49 -9.76 -6.41
N GLU A 266 -12.27 -9.49 -7.68
CA GLU A 266 -12.26 -8.11 -8.18
C GLU A 266 -13.66 -7.45 -8.11
N ALA A 267 -14.74 -8.23 -8.15
CA ALA A 267 -16.10 -7.71 -7.94
C ALA A 267 -16.28 -7.07 -6.56
N ALA A 268 -15.47 -7.45 -5.55
CA ALA A 268 -15.50 -6.85 -4.22
C ALA A 268 -15.13 -5.35 -4.20
N LEU A 269 -14.42 -4.84 -5.21
CA LEU A 269 -14.20 -3.40 -5.41
C LEU A 269 -15.52 -2.61 -5.48
N PHE A 270 -16.54 -3.21 -6.05
CA PHE A 270 -17.82 -2.56 -6.32
C PHE A 270 -18.90 -3.01 -5.33
N ILE A 271 -18.79 -4.23 -4.79
CA ILE A 271 -19.74 -4.82 -3.83
C ILE A 271 -19.16 -4.69 -2.43
N THR A 272 -19.32 -3.51 -1.81
CA THR A 272 -18.74 -3.20 -0.51
C THR A 272 -19.65 -3.59 0.67
N ALA A 273 -20.97 -3.67 0.46
CA ALA A 273 -21.97 -4.00 1.49
C ALA A 273 -22.91 -5.13 1.05
N GLY A 274 -22.60 -5.80 -0.03
CA GLY A 274 -23.37 -6.92 -0.60
C GLY A 274 -22.68 -8.27 -0.36
N LYS A 275 -23.10 -9.27 -1.14
CA LYS A 275 -22.60 -10.66 -1.03
C LYS A 275 -22.07 -11.16 -2.37
N ILE A 276 -20.98 -11.90 -2.34
CA ILE A 276 -20.39 -12.55 -3.50
C ILE A 276 -20.39 -14.06 -3.24
N ILE A 277 -21.03 -14.83 -4.11
CA ILE A 277 -21.10 -16.29 -4.00
C ILE A 277 -20.37 -16.88 -5.21
N ALA A 278 -19.24 -17.51 -4.97
CA ALA A 278 -18.45 -18.20 -5.98
C ALA A 278 -18.76 -19.71 -5.92
N VAL A 279 -19.34 -20.25 -7.00
CA VAL A 279 -19.72 -21.66 -7.08
C VAL A 279 -18.74 -22.39 -7.98
N GLU A 280 -18.15 -23.47 -7.46
CA GLU A 280 -17.16 -24.30 -8.18
C GLU A 280 -17.35 -25.76 -7.78
N LYS A 281 -17.25 -26.68 -8.74
CA LYS A 281 -17.44 -28.12 -8.48
C LYS A 281 -16.19 -28.81 -7.92
N ASP A 282 -14.99 -28.35 -8.33
CA ASP A 282 -13.74 -28.94 -7.93
C ASP A 282 -13.32 -28.44 -6.53
N PRO A 283 -13.19 -29.35 -5.53
CA PRO A 283 -12.83 -28.97 -4.17
C PRO A 283 -11.46 -28.26 -4.08
N ARG A 284 -10.49 -28.63 -4.92
CA ARG A 284 -9.17 -27.98 -4.95
C ARG A 284 -9.26 -26.53 -5.40
N ARG A 285 -10.16 -26.26 -6.37
CA ARG A 285 -10.41 -24.88 -6.83
C ARG A 285 -11.19 -24.07 -5.81
N VAL A 286 -12.10 -24.70 -5.07
CA VAL A 286 -12.79 -24.04 -3.95
C VAL A 286 -11.78 -23.58 -2.89
N GLU A 287 -10.84 -24.42 -2.49
CA GLU A 287 -9.79 -24.00 -1.55
C GLU A 287 -8.88 -22.91 -2.12
N ARG A 288 -8.60 -22.96 -3.43
CA ARG A 288 -7.86 -21.89 -4.13
C ARG A 288 -8.61 -20.56 -4.12
N ILE A 289 -9.94 -20.57 -4.34
CA ILE A 289 -10.77 -19.37 -4.22
C ILE A 289 -10.67 -18.76 -2.83
N LYS A 290 -10.75 -19.59 -1.77
CA LYS A 290 -10.61 -19.14 -0.37
C LYS A 290 -9.22 -18.54 -0.11
N ALA A 291 -8.16 -19.19 -0.57
CA ALA A 291 -6.79 -18.72 -0.43
C ALA A 291 -6.56 -17.39 -1.16
N ASN A 292 -7.07 -17.25 -2.39
CA ASN A 292 -7.02 -16.01 -3.13
C ASN A 292 -7.83 -14.90 -2.43
N ALA A 293 -9.06 -15.19 -1.99
CA ALA A 293 -9.88 -14.21 -1.26
C ALA A 293 -9.16 -13.68 -0.01
N LYS A 294 -8.54 -14.57 0.77
CA LYS A 294 -7.70 -14.20 1.93
C LYS A 294 -6.53 -13.32 1.50
N ARG A 295 -5.82 -13.69 0.42
CA ARG A 295 -4.68 -12.93 -0.13
C ARG A 295 -5.04 -11.50 -0.51
N PHE A 296 -6.26 -11.26 -1.01
CA PHE A 296 -6.76 -9.93 -1.37
C PHE A 296 -7.57 -9.26 -0.26
N GLY A 297 -7.76 -9.92 0.89
CA GLY A 297 -8.54 -9.38 2.01
C GLY A 297 -10.03 -9.21 1.72
N VAL A 298 -10.59 -10.07 0.86
CA VAL A 298 -12.01 -10.06 0.52
C VAL A 298 -12.78 -10.93 1.51
N GLU A 299 -13.62 -10.30 2.34
CA GLU A 299 -14.35 -10.97 3.43
C GLU A 299 -15.81 -11.29 3.08
N ASN A 300 -16.41 -10.56 2.13
CA ASN A 300 -17.80 -10.73 1.71
C ASN A 300 -18.00 -11.76 0.59
N LEU A 301 -16.96 -12.58 0.30
CA LEU A 301 -16.99 -13.67 -0.67
C LEU A 301 -17.15 -15.01 0.06
N ARG A 302 -18.17 -15.79 -0.37
CA ARG A 302 -18.39 -17.17 0.06
C ARG A 302 -18.13 -18.10 -1.12
N ALA A 303 -17.15 -19.00 -0.99
CA ALA A 303 -16.93 -20.10 -1.91
C ALA A 303 -17.84 -21.27 -1.57
N VAL A 304 -18.53 -21.82 -2.56
CA VAL A 304 -19.47 -22.94 -2.42
C VAL A 304 -19.04 -24.06 -3.34
N GLN A 305 -18.81 -25.25 -2.77
CA GLN A 305 -18.55 -26.45 -3.57
C GLN A 305 -19.87 -27.05 -4.02
N ALA A 306 -20.16 -26.94 -5.31
CA ALA A 306 -21.37 -27.55 -5.87
C ALA A 306 -21.26 -27.75 -7.38
N ALA A 307 -21.93 -28.77 -7.90
CA ALA A 307 -22.19 -28.93 -9.33
C ALA A 307 -23.30 -27.96 -9.78
N LEU A 308 -23.24 -27.55 -11.03
CA LEU A 308 -24.24 -26.69 -11.66
C LEU A 308 -25.07 -27.51 -12.66
N PRO A 309 -26.38 -27.24 -12.75
CA PRO A 309 -27.15 -26.18 -12.11
C PRO A 309 -27.69 -26.51 -10.71
N GLU A 310 -27.59 -27.72 -10.20
CA GLU A 310 -28.24 -28.20 -8.97
C GLU A 310 -27.81 -27.41 -7.73
N GLY A 311 -26.56 -27.00 -7.67
CA GLY A 311 -25.98 -26.25 -6.55
C GLY A 311 -26.48 -24.83 -6.36
N LEU A 312 -27.43 -24.37 -7.17
CA LEU A 312 -28.01 -23.03 -7.03
C LEU A 312 -29.15 -23.00 -5.98
N ALA A 313 -29.67 -24.14 -5.58
CA ALA A 313 -30.74 -24.22 -4.60
C ALA A 313 -30.30 -23.68 -3.23
N GLY A 314 -31.15 -22.86 -2.60
CA GLY A 314 -30.88 -22.29 -1.27
C GLY A 314 -29.89 -21.11 -1.25
N LEU A 315 -29.30 -20.71 -2.37
CA LEU A 315 -28.48 -19.51 -2.45
C LEU A 315 -29.33 -18.24 -2.42
N PRO A 316 -28.83 -17.13 -1.84
CA PRO A 316 -29.56 -15.87 -1.85
C PRO A 316 -29.75 -15.35 -3.29
N ARG A 317 -30.95 -14.92 -3.64
CA ARG A 317 -31.29 -14.47 -5.01
C ARG A 317 -30.33 -13.39 -5.50
N PRO A 318 -29.67 -13.57 -6.68
CA PRO A 318 -28.66 -12.66 -7.17
C PRO A 318 -29.28 -11.43 -7.89
N HIS A 319 -28.56 -10.33 -7.81
CA HIS A 319 -28.78 -9.16 -8.68
C HIS A 319 -27.98 -9.29 -9.96
N ARG A 320 -26.85 -9.99 -9.88
CA ARG A 320 -25.89 -10.18 -10.97
C ARG A 320 -25.42 -11.63 -11.00
N VAL A 321 -25.30 -12.17 -12.19
CA VAL A 321 -24.75 -13.52 -12.40
C VAL A 321 -23.65 -13.41 -13.45
N PHE A 322 -22.49 -13.95 -13.12
CA PHE A 322 -21.41 -14.22 -14.07
C PHE A 322 -21.28 -15.73 -14.27
N ILE A 323 -21.08 -16.15 -15.50
CA ILE A 323 -20.82 -17.55 -15.88
C ILE A 323 -19.49 -17.58 -16.62
N GLY A 324 -18.43 -18.08 -15.97
CA GLY A 324 -17.06 -18.18 -16.52
C GLY A 324 -16.76 -19.53 -17.15
N GLY A 325 -17.65 -20.50 -17.02
CA GLY A 325 -17.55 -21.85 -17.58
C GLY A 325 -18.87 -22.58 -17.41
N GLY A 326 -19.35 -23.20 -18.45
CA GLY A 326 -20.64 -23.94 -18.44
C GLY A 326 -20.50 -25.37 -18.97
N GLY A 327 -19.34 -25.70 -19.54
CA GLY A 327 -19.14 -27.01 -20.16
C GLY A 327 -20.22 -27.33 -21.18
N ARG A 328 -20.72 -28.56 -21.15
CA ARG A 328 -21.76 -29.05 -22.10
C ARG A 328 -23.17 -28.60 -21.73
N ASP A 329 -23.43 -28.16 -20.49
CA ASP A 329 -24.78 -27.79 -20.02
C ASP A 329 -24.90 -26.28 -19.75
N LEU A 330 -24.29 -25.45 -20.57
CA LEU A 330 -24.35 -23.99 -20.43
C LEU A 330 -25.81 -23.47 -20.50
N ALA A 331 -26.64 -24.02 -21.37
CA ALA A 331 -28.03 -23.62 -21.51
C ALA A 331 -28.87 -23.92 -20.25
N GLY A 332 -28.66 -25.08 -19.62
CA GLY A 332 -29.29 -25.46 -18.36
C GLY A 332 -28.87 -24.53 -17.22
N ILE A 333 -27.58 -24.24 -17.11
CA ILE A 333 -27.04 -23.30 -16.11
C ILE A 333 -27.63 -21.89 -16.28
N ILE A 334 -27.67 -21.36 -17.51
CA ILE A 334 -28.28 -20.06 -17.81
C ILE A 334 -29.75 -20.03 -17.40
N THR A 335 -30.51 -21.08 -17.78
CA THR A 335 -31.95 -21.18 -17.47
C THR A 335 -32.18 -21.21 -15.95
N ALA A 336 -31.44 -22.01 -15.23
CA ALA A 336 -31.55 -22.10 -13.77
C ALA A 336 -31.16 -20.79 -13.06
N ALA A 337 -30.07 -20.17 -13.47
CA ALA A 337 -29.62 -18.89 -12.94
C ALA A 337 -30.63 -17.77 -13.24
N ALA A 338 -31.20 -17.74 -14.43
CA ALA A 338 -32.21 -16.78 -14.83
C ALA A 338 -33.50 -16.86 -13.99
N ARG A 339 -33.92 -18.06 -13.57
CA ARG A 339 -35.08 -18.25 -12.67
C ARG A 339 -34.85 -17.61 -11.29
N CYS A 340 -33.61 -17.65 -10.80
CA CYS A 340 -33.25 -17.10 -9.50
C CYS A 340 -32.94 -15.61 -9.56
N LEU A 341 -32.65 -15.06 -10.74
CA LEU A 341 -32.24 -13.67 -10.94
C LEU A 341 -33.35 -12.70 -10.52
N ARG A 342 -32.98 -11.63 -9.80
CA ARG A 342 -33.93 -10.56 -9.42
C ARG A 342 -34.47 -9.81 -10.64
N PRO A 343 -35.61 -9.12 -10.51
CA PRO A 343 -36.01 -8.10 -11.48
C PRO A 343 -34.84 -7.12 -11.72
N ASP A 344 -34.67 -6.62 -12.92
CA ASP A 344 -33.57 -5.76 -13.36
C ASP A 344 -32.18 -6.40 -13.22
N GLY A 345 -32.14 -7.72 -13.09
CA GLY A 345 -30.90 -8.49 -13.00
C GLY A 345 -30.15 -8.55 -14.33
N ILE A 346 -28.83 -8.68 -14.22
CA ILE A 346 -27.93 -8.85 -15.37
C ILE A 346 -27.20 -10.19 -15.25
N LEU A 347 -27.16 -10.91 -16.38
CA LEU A 347 -26.43 -12.15 -16.53
C LEU A 347 -25.33 -11.95 -17.59
N VAL A 348 -24.09 -12.27 -17.27
CA VAL A 348 -22.94 -12.17 -18.18
C VAL A 348 -22.30 -13.53 -18.34
N VAL A 349 -22.06 -13.94 -19.58
CA VAL A 349 -21.40 -15.20 -19.93
C VAL A 349 -20.14 -14.91 -20.70
N ASN A 350 -19.02 -15.49 -20.28
CA ASN A 350 -17.79 -15.48 -21.05
C ASN A 350 -17.56 -16.84 -21.70
N THR A 351 -17.21 -16.86 -22.97
CA THR A 351 -16.85 -18.09 -23.68
C THR A 351 -15.79 -17.85 -24.77
N VAL A 352 -15.03 -18.87 -25.08
CA VAL A 352 -14.10 -18.95 -26.22
C VAL A 352 -14.61 -19.90 -27.30
N LEU A 353 -15.72 -20.59 -27.05
CA LEU A 353 -16.30 -21.60 -27.94
C LEU A 353 -17.47 -21.03 -28.72
N LEU A 354 -17.50 -21.23 -30.04
CA LEU A 354 -18.58 -20.77 -30.94
C LEU A 354 -19.93 -21.40 -30.59
N GLU A 355 -19.92 -22.68 -30.24
CA GLU A 355 -21.13 -23.41 -29.83
C GLU A 355 -21.74 -22.80 -28.57
N ASN A 356 -20.91 -22.43 -27.60
CA ASN A 356 -21.36 -21.79 -26.37
C ASN A 356 -21.85 -20.36 -26.61
N LEU A 357 -21.26 -19.62 -27.56
CA LEU A 357 -21.73 -18.28 -27.98
C LEU A 357 -23.17 -18.38 -28.54
N SER A 358 -23.40 -19.32 -29.44
CA SER A 358 -24.73 -19.55 -30.03
C SER A 358 -25.73 -19.97 -28.96
N ALA A 359 -25.40 -21.01 -28.18
CA ALA A 359 -26.26 -21.53 -27.12
C ALA A 359 -26.64 -20.46 -26.08
N ALA A 360 -25.66 -19.69 -25.59
CA ALA A 360 -25.91 -18.63 -24.59
C ALA A 360 -26.81 -17.53 -25.16
N SER A 361 -26.52 -17.06 -26.39
CA SER A 361 -27.30 -16.00 -27.05
C SER A 361 -28.76 -16.40 -27.30
N GLU A 362 -28.95 -17.64 -27.76
CA GLU A 362 -30.27 -18.16 -28.03
C GLU A 362 -31.09 -18.38 -26.75
N THR A 363 -30.47 -19.04 -25.74
CA THR A 363 -31.12 -19.29 -24.45
C THR A 363 -31.53 -17.99 -23.76
N LEU A 364 -30.65 -16.97 -23.71
CA LEU A 364 -31.00 -15.69 -23.12
C LEU A 364 -32.15 -14.99 -23.87
N ARG A 365 -32.17 -15.08 -25.20
CA ARG A 365 -33.24 -14.50 -26.03
C ARG A 365 -34.57 -15.20 -25.79
N GLN A 366 -34.59 -16.53 -25.74
CA GLN A 366 -35.76 -17.34 -25.42
C GLN A 366 -36.32 -17.04 -24.02
N LEU A 367 -35.46 -16.73 -23.07
CA LEU A 367 -35.83 -16.31 -21.72
C LEU A 367 -36.24 -14.82 -21.61
N GLY A 368 -36.35 -14.10 -22.74
CA GLY A 368 -36.83 -12.72 -22.80
C GLY A 368 -35.78 -11.66 -22.41
N PHE A 369 -34.51 -11.99 -22.37
CA PHE A 369 -33.46 -11.02 -22.12
C PHE A 369 -33.14 -10.19 -23.38
N ARG A 370 -32.83 -8.90 -23.20
CA ARG A 370 -32.12 -8.12 -24.21
C ARG A 370 -30.67 -8.49 -24.15
N THR A 371 -30.10 -8.93 -25.26
CA THR A 371 -28.70 -9.41 -25.33
C THR A 371 -27.79 -8.40 -26.02
N GLU A 372 -26.59 -8.30 -25.54
CA GLU A 372 -25.47 -7.58 -26.15
C GLU A 372 -24.26 -8.55 -26.19
N ILE A 373 -23.53 -8.54 -27.31
CA ILE A 373 -22.34 -9.38 -27.49
C ILE A 373 -21.15 -8.47 -27.75
N VAL A 374 -20.05 -8.68 -27.01
CA VAL A 374 -18.77 -8.02 -27.22
C VAL A 374 -17.70 -9.10 -27.36
N GLN A 375 -16.80 -8.94 -28.32
CA GLN A 375 -15.59 -9.75 -28.42
C GLN A 375 -14.40 -8.95 -27.90
N VAL A 376 -13.60 -9.57 -27.03
CA VAL A 376 -12.35 -9.00 -26.53
C VAL A 376 -11.19 -9.82 -27.09
N GLN A 377 -10.34 -9.19 -27.88
CA GLN A 377 -9.09 -9.75 -28.38
C GLN A 377 -7.94 -9.06 -27.66
N VAL A 378 -7.09 -9.83 -26.98
CA VAL A 378 -5.93 -9.34 -26.25
C VAL A 378 -4.66 -9.79 -26.96
N LEU A 379 -3.76 -8.85 -27.21
CA LEU A 379 -2.41 -9.11 -27.67
C LEU A 379 -1.44 -8.55 -26.63
N ARG A 380 -0.51 -9.36 -26.15
CA ARG A 380 0.48 -8.92 -25.14
C ARG A 380 1.86 -8.83 -25.77
N GLY A 381 2.60 -7.77 -25.44
CA GLY A 381 4.00 -7.64 -25.82
C GLY A 381 4.84 -8.71 -25.13
N GLN A 382 5.63 -9.44 -25.92
CA GLN A 382 6.62 -10.39 -25.44
C GLN A 382 8.01 -9.88 -25.82
N GLU A 383 8.87 -9.66 -24.84
CA GLU A 383 10.25 -9.27 -25.08
C GLU A 383 11.03 -10.40 -25.76
N MET A 384 11.87 -10.02 -26.71
CA MET A 384 12.81 -10.87 -27.41
C MET A 384 14.21 -10.24 -27.32
N PRO A 385 15.30 -10.97 -27.53
CA PRO A 385 16.67 -10.47 -27.30
C PRO A 385 17.01 -9.13 -27.97
N PHE A 386 16.34 -8.78 -29.07
CA PHE A 386 16.62 -7.55 -29.84
C PHE A 386 15.37 -6.76 -30.26
N SER A 387 14.17 -7.20 -29.82
CA SER A 387 12.90 -6.57 -30.20
C SER A 387 11.76 -7.06 -29.30
N ALA A 388 10.52 -6.66 -29.60
CA ALA A 388 9.31 -7.20 -28.97
C ALA A 388 8.36 -7.71 -30.05
N ARG A 389 7.64 -8.81 -29.77
CA ARG A 389 6.53 -9.29 -30.60
C ARG A 389 5.23 -9.23 -29.84
N LEU A 390 4.12 -9.25 -30.57
CA LEU A 390 2.80 -9.40 -29.96
C LEU A 390 2.41 -10.89 -29.97
N GLU A 391 2.04 -11.40 -28.80
CA GLU A 391 1.45 -12.73 -28.62
C GLU A 391 -0.06 -12.58 -28.46
N ALA A 392 -0.83 -13.22 -29.35
CA ALA A 392 -2.28 -13.19 -29.30
C ALA A 392 -2.81 -14.22 -28.30
N LEU A 393 -3.70 -13.78 -27.43
CA LEU A 393 -4.51 -14.68 -26.60
C LEU A 393 -5.78 -15.07 -27.37
N ASN A 394 -6.43 -16.17 -26.96
CA ASN A 394 -7.70 -16.56 -27.55
C ASN A 394 -8.73 -15.44 -27.36
N PRO A 395 -9.48 -15.08 -28.41
CA PRO A 395 -10.58 -14.11 -28.28
C PRO A 395 -11.66 -14.67 -27.34
N VAL A 396 -12.23 -13.77 -26.54
CA VAL A 396 -13.31 -14.11 -25.61
C VAL A 396 -14.55 -13.34 -25.99
N TRP A 397 -15.67 -14.05 -26.20
CA TRP A 397 -16.98 -13.42 -26.34
C TRP A 397 -17.61 -13.23 -24.96
N ILE A 398 -18.11 -12.02 -24.72
CA ILE A 398 -18.82 -11.61 -23.52
C ILE A 398 -20.26 -11.35 -23.93
N ILE A 399 -21.17 -12.22 -23.52
CA ILE A 399 -22.59 -12.12 -23.78
C ILE A 399 -23.26 -11.55 -22.55
N THR A 400 -23.91 -10.40 -22.69
CA THR A 400 -24.64 -9.73 -21.61
C THR A 400 -26.13 -9.85 -21.85
N GLY A 401 -26.85 -10.46 -20.92
CA GLY A 401 -28.32 -10.50 -20.90
C GLY A 401 -28.87 -9.55 -19.84
N VAL A 402 -29.67 -8.58 -20.26
CA VAL A 402 -30.40 -7.68 -19.35
C VAL A 402 -31.86 -8.06 -19.36
N ARG A 403 -32.42 -8.41 -18.21
CA ARG A 403 -33.84 -8.72 -18.09
C ARG A 403 -34.66 -7.45 -18.42
N LYS A 404 -35.64 -7.57 -19.30
CA LYS A 404 -36.56 -6.46 -19.56
C LYS A 404 -37.38 -6.21 -18.29
N ALA A 405 -37.39 -4.97 -17.80
CA ALA A 405 -38.33 -4.58 -16.76
C ALA A 405 -39.75 -4.84 -17.29
N GLU A 406 -40.58 -5.51 -16.52
CA GLU A 406 -42.00 -5.50 -16.82
C GLU A 406 -42.48 -4.04 -16.82
N VAL A 407 -42.87 -3.54 -17.97
CA VAL A 407 -43.55 -2.24 -18.10
C VAL A 407 -44.85 -2.40 -17.33
N GLY A 408 -44.85 -1.96 -16.06
CA GLY A 408 -46.05 -1.91 -15.25
C GLY A 408 -47.09 -1.16 -16.04
N ARG A 409 -48.21 -1.81 -16.38
CA ARG A 409 -49.41 -1.15 -16.85
C ARG A 409 -49.76 -0.11 -15.79
N ARG A 410 -49.43 1.16 -16.04
CA ARG A 410 -50.13 2.25 -15.37
C ARG A 410 -51.61 2.09 -15.77
N ARG A 411 -52.42 1.58 -14.85
CA ARG A 411 -53.87 1.72 -14.95
C ARG A 411 -54.13 3.22 -15.05
N GLY A 412 -54.57 3.64 -16.21
CA GLY A 412 -55.16 4.94 -16.35
C GLY A 412 -56.38 4.99 -15.44
N GLU A 413 -56.35 5.94 -14.53
CA GLU A 413 -57.58 6.48 -13.95
C GLU A 413 -57.97 7.70 -14.78
N VAL A 414 -59.18 7.58 -15.31
CA VAL A 414 -59.96 8.61 -15.97
C VAL A 414 -60.37 9.67 -14.94
#